data_8ecf3ab154e5a9cf60a0f2c747829c8e
#
_entry.id   8ecf3ab154e5a9cf60a0f2c747829c8e
#
_cell.length_a   1.000
_cell.length_b   1.000
_cell.length_c   1.000
_cell.angle_alpha   90.00
_cell.angle_beta   90.00
_cell.angle_gamma   90.00
#
_symmetry.space_group_name_H-M   'P 1'
#
loop_
_entity.id
_entity.type
_entity.pdbx_description
1 polymer ?
#
loop_
_entity_poly.entity_id
_entity_poly.type
_entity_poly.pdbx_seq_one_letter_code
_entity_poly.pdbx_strand_id
1 'polypeptide(L)'
;MYDNLLANVPTDLWIGGKWRKSSDGGRFDVIDPATENKVASVASATVEDAKAALDAASAAFPGWAGKKPRERAEILRKSFELIMRDAERLAKLITIENGKALSDSRGEVAYAAEFFRWFAEEAVRNIGQNSVAPASGARMLVHHKPAGIAVLVTPWNFPAAMATRKIGPALAAGCTVVLKPASDTPLTMLALMPILEEAGVPAGVVNVVPSRFSGKVVSAMLHDPRVRVVSFTGSTEVGKKLLHEAADNVLRPAMELGGNAPFIVFDDADIDAAIDGAMIAKMRNMGEACTAANRFYVHEKVHDEFAKKLTAKMAGLKMGNGLDDGVALGPLVNKDGRDKVIELVDDAVKKGAKVLTGGKTPGGPGFFYPATVLTNVSEDAKMLNEEIFGPVASLQTFKSEDEVIARANDTEYGLVAYLYTKDLSRGLRVSEKLDYGMIGLNRGLVSDPAAPFGGTKQSGLGREGAHEGLMEFLETQYISVNW
;
A
#
# COMPACT_ATOMS: atom_id res chain seq x y z
N MET A 1 -11.86 2.57 26.83
CA MET A 1 -10.70 3.45 26.59
C MET A 1 -10.93 4.38 25.39
N TYR A 2 -11.49 3.90 24.28
CA TYR A 2 -11.66 4.66 23.02
C TYR A 2 -13.12 5.07 22.73
N ASP A 3 -14.03 5.00 23.68
CA ASP A 3 -15.48 5.12 23.49
C ASP A 3 -15.89 6.38 22.70
N ASN A 4 -15.30 7.53 23.03
CA ASN A 4 -15.59 8.79 22.35
C ASN A 4 -15.07 8.84 20.89
N LEU A 5 -13.99 8.12 20.59
CA LEU A 5 -13.42 8.06 19.23
C LEU A 5 -14.21 7.10 18.33
N LEU A 6 -14.70 6.00 18.92
CA LEU A 6 -15.41 4.94 18.22
C LEU A 6 -16.91 5.15 18.12
N ALA A 7 -17.50 6.00 18.99
CA ALA A 7 -18.95 6.21 19.09
C ALA A 7 -19.63 6.56 17.76
N ASN A 8 -18.95 7.24 16.86
CA ASN A 8 -19.46 7.68 15.57
C ASN A 8 -18.78 7.00 14.39
N VAL A 9 -18.06 5.89 14.60
CA VAL A 9 -17.44 5.13 13.52
C VAL A 9 -18.45 4.13 12.96
N PRO A 10 -18.80 4.21 11.68
CA PRO A 10 -19.73 3.25 11.08
C PRO A 10 -19.14 1.83 11.08
N THR A 11 -20.00 0.84 11.28
CA THR A 11 -19.59 -0.57 11.36
C THR A 11 -20.43 -1.50 10.46
N ASP A 12 -21.32 -0.94 9.65
CA ASP A 12 -22.12 -1.67 8.67
C ASP A 12 -21.51 -1.54 7.27
N LEU A 13 -22.05 -2.27 6.29
CA LEU A 13 -21.65 -2.18 4.89
C LEU A 13 -22.12 -0.85 4.30
N TRP A 14 -21.31 -0.24 3.42
CA TRP A 14 -21.69 0.92 2.64
C TRP A 14 -22.04 0.53 1.21
N ILE A 15 -23.33 0.49 0.87
CA ILE A 15 -23.81 0.04 -0.44
C ILE A 15 -24.88 1.00 -0.96
N GLY A 16 -24.65 1.55 -2.14
CA GLY A 16 -25.62 2.43 -2.80
C GLY A 16 -25.90 3.74 -2.03
N GLY A 17 -24.90 4.26 -1.30
CA GLY A 17 -25.04 5.46 -0.47
C GLY A 17 -25.80 5.22 0.83
N LYS A 18 -25.88 3.99 1.33
CA LYS A 18 -26.60 3.64 2.56
C LYS A 18 -25.83 2.63 3.40
N TRP A 19 -25.92 2.78 4.72
CA TRP A 19 -25.46 1.78 5.67
C TRP A 19 -26.42 0.60 5.69
N ARG A 20 -25.87 -0.62 5.59
CA ARG A 20 -26.64 -1.86 5.56
C ARG A 20 -25.97 -2.92 6.42
N LYS A 21 -26.77 -3.67 7.17
CA LYS A 21 -26.29 -4.91 7.80
C LYS A 21 -25.95 -5.93 6.72
N SER A 22 -25.09 -6.90 7.06
CA SER A 22 -24.88 -8.07 6.21
C SER A 22 -26.20 -8.80 5.97
N SER A 23 -26.39 -9.37 4.79
CA SER A 23 -27.60 -10.09 4.40
C SER A 23 -27.91 -11.31 5.27
N ASP A 24 -26.88 -11.93 5.86
CA ASP A 24 -26.99 -13.02 6.82
C ASP A 24 -26.91 -12.57 8.28
N GLY A 25 -26.74 -11.26 8.54
CA GLY A 25 -26.51 -10.70 9.86
C GLY A 25 -25.12 -10.96 10.44
N GLY A 26 -24.21 -11.57 9.66
CA GLY A 26 -22.86 -11.91 10.08
C GLY A 26 -22.01 -10.69 10.42
N ARG A 27 -21.16 -10.81 11.46
CA ARG A 27 -20.22 -9.76 11.87
C ARG A 27 -18.89 -10.40 12.27
N PHE A 28 -17.83 -9.61 12.31
CA PHE A 28 -16.53 -9.99 12.83
C PHE A 28 -15.96 -8.90 13.72
N ASP A 29 -15.07 -9.30 14.60
CA ASP A 29 -14.47 -8.37 15.56
C ASP A 29 -13.19 -7.75 14.99
N VAL A 30 -13.01 -6.45 15.25
CA VAL A 30 -11.77 -5.70 15.03
C VAL A 30 -11.07 -5.61 16.37
N ILE A 31 -9.79 -5.93 16.40
CA ILE A 31 -8.98 -6.04 17.60
C ILE A 31 -7.96 -4.90 17.63
N ASP A 32 -7.77 -4.28 18.80
CA ASP A 32 -6.65 -3.38 19.04
C ASP A 32 -5.36 -4.19 19.20
N PRO A 33 -4.36 -4.04 18.32
CA PRO A 33 -3.11 -4.79 18.39
C PRO A 33 -2.29 -4.54 19.66
N ALA A 34 -2.48 -3.37 20.31
CA ALA A 34 -1.74 -2.99 21.51
C ALA A 34 -2.25 -3.68 22.78
N THR A 35 -3.54 -4.03 22.83
CA THR A 35 -4.19 -4.56 24.02
C THR A 35 -4.83 -5.93 23.81
N GLU A 36 -4.93 -6.40 22.56
CA GLU A 36 -5.67 -7.59 22.14
C GLU A 36 -7.18 -7.53 22.44
N ASN A 37 -7.68 -6.36 22.84
CA ASN A 37 -9.08 -6.17 23.13
C ASN A 37 -9.89 -5.86 21.85
N LYS A 38 -11.13 -6.31 21.84
CA LYS A 38 -12.10 -5.93 20.81
C LYS A 38 -12.42 -4.44 20.90
N VAL A 39 -12.31 -3.73 19.77
CA VAL A 39 -12.66 -2.31 19.64
C VAL A 39 -13.97 -2.08 18.89
N ALA A 40 -14.32 -2.96 17.98
CA ALA A 40 -15.56 -2.87 17.23
C ALA A 40 -16.02 -4.25 16.73
N SER A 41 -17.29 -4.33 16.32
CA SER A 41 -17.82 -5.45 15.53
C SER A 41 -18.35 -4.90 14.22
N VAL A 42 -17.84 -5.40 13.10
CA VAL A 42 -18.13 -4.90 11.75
C VAL A 42 -18.94 -5.92 10.97
N ALA A 43 -19.89 -5.47 10.16
CA ALA A 43 -20.68 -6.35 9.30
C ALA A 43 -19.78 -7.11 8.31
N SER A 44 -19.99 -8.41 8.17
CA SER A 44 -19.25 -9.29 7.27
C SER A 44 -20.05 -9.52 6.00
N ALA A 45 -19.67 -8.87 4.91
CA ALA A 45 -20.37 -9.03 3.63
C ALA A 45 -20.38 -10.48 3.14
N THR A 46 -21.51 -10.88 2.60
CA THR A 46 -21.73 -12.14 1.89
C THR A 46 -21.54 -11.97 0.38
N VAL A 47 -21.70 -13.03 -0.39
CA VAL A 47 -21.74 -12.98 -1.86
C VAL A 47 -22.93 -12.15 -2.36
N GLU A 48 -24.08 -12.23 -1.69
CA GLU A 48 -25.28 -11.46 -2.00
C GLU A 48 -25.05 -9.96 -1.80
N ASP A 49 -24.37 -9.58 -0.72
CA ASP A 49 -24.00 -8.19 -0.46
C ASP A 49 -23.01 -7.65 -1.51
N ALA A 50 -22.05 -8.47 -1.95
CA ALA A 50 -21.12 -8.12 -3.02
C ALA A 50 -21.86 -7.89 -4.34
N LYS A 51 -22.83 -8.75 -4.70
CA LYS A 51 -23.70 -8.55 -5.87
C LYS A 51 -24.51 -7.28 -5.76
N ALA A 52 -25.10 -7.00 -4.58
CA ALA A 52 -25.84 -5.75 -4.36
C ALA A 52 -24.94 -4.51 -4.48
N ALA A 53 -23.67 -4.59 -4.09
CA ALA A 53 -22.69 -3.53 -4.29
C ALA A 53 -22.35 -3.33 -5.78
N LEU A 54 -22.21 -4.41 -6.55
CA LEU A 54 -22.02 -4.35 -7.99
C LEU A 54 -23.26 -3.79 -8.72
N ASP A 55 -24.47 -4.13 -8.26
CA ASP A 55 -25.71 -3.57 -8.79
C ASP A 55 -25.77 -2.05 -8.58
N ALA A 56 -25.41 -1.58 -7.38
CA ALA A 56 -25.33 -0.16 -7.06
C ALA A 56 -24.26 0.55 -7.90
N ALA A 57 -23.07 -0.04 -8.04
CA ALA A 57 -21.99 0.49 -8.87
C ALA A 57 -22.40 0.57 -10.35
N SER A 58 -23.06 -0.46 -10.87
CA SER A 58 -23.55 -0.51 -12.24
C SER A 58 -24.62 0.57 -12.51
N ALA A 59 -25.55 0.74 -11.59
CA ALA A 59 -26.58 1.77 -11.71
C ALA A 59 -26.02 3.19 -11.67
N ALA A 60 -24.98 3.44 -10.86
CA ALA A 60 -24.34 4.75 -10.73
C ALA A 60 -23.37 5.07 -11.90
N PHE A 61 -22.85 4.06 -12.58
CA PHE A 61 -21.78 4.22 -13.58
C PHE A 61 -22.13 5.21 -14.71
N PRO A 62 -23.27 5.13 -15.41
CA PRO A 62 -23.56 6.05 -16.52
C PRO A 62 -23.57 7.53 -16.08
N GLY A 63 -24.15 7.81 -14.91
CA GLY A 63 -24.22 9.15 -14.35
C GLY A 63 -22.86 9.69 -13.93
N TRP A 64 -21.98 8.84 -13.36
CA TRP A 64 -20.64 9.24 -12.96
C TRP A 64 -19.70 9.38 -14.15
N ALA A 65 -19.67 8.40 -15.05
CA ALA A 65 -18.87 8.42 -16.27
C ALA A 65 -19.21 9.60 -17.19
N GLY A 66 -20.49 9.99 -17.24
CA GLY A 66 -20.99 11.12 -18.02
C GLY A 66 -20.71 12.50 -17.42
N LYS A 67 -20.23 12.60 -16.16
CA LYS A 67 -19.84 13.89 -15.58
C LYS A 67 -18.64 14.49 -16.30
N LYS A 68 -18.64 15.81 -16.45
CA LYS A 68 -17.48 16.52 -17.00
C LYS A 68 -16.24 16.27 -16.13
N PRO A 69 -15.03 16.16 -16.71
CA PRO A 69 -13.80 15.95 -15.94
C PRO A 69 -13.62 16.97 -14.80
N ARG A 70 -13.95 18.26 -15.03
CA ARG A 70 -13.86 19.29 -13.99
C ARG A 70 -14.80 19.04 -12.81
N GLU A 71 -16.01 18.55 -13.04
CA GLU A 71 -16.94 18.23 -11.95
C GLU A 71 -16.41 17.10 -11.06
N ARG A 72 -15.81 16.06 -11.67
CA ARG A 72 -15.13 15.00 -10.91
C ARG A 72 -13.93 15.54 -10.14
N ALA A 73 -13.11 16.37 -10.79
CA ALA A 73 -11.94 17.01 -10.18
C ALA A 73 -12.32 17.82 -8.91
N GLU A 74 -13.39 18.62 -8.96
CA GLU A 74 -13.82 19.41 -7.80
C GLU A 74 -14.33 18.55 -6.64
N ILE A 75 -14.99 17.43 -6.92
CA ILE A 75 -15.38 16.47 -5.90
C ILE A 75 -14.14 15.83 -5.24
N LEU A 76 -13.14 15.43 -6.01
CA LEU A 76 -11.88 14.89 -5.49
C LEU A 76 -11.11 15.94 -4.68
N ARG A 77 -11.01 17.19 -5.16
CA ARG A 77 -10.38 18.29 -4.41
C ARG A 77 -11.07 18.50 -3.06
N LYS A 78 -12.39 18.52 -3.04
CA LYS A 78 -13.17 18.66 -1.80
C LYS A 78 -12.98 17.44 -0.88
N SER A 79 -12.84 16.23 -1.42
CA SER A 79 -12.51 15.05 -0.64
C SER A 79 -11.18 15.20 0.09
N PHE A 80 -10.14 15.73 -0.59
CA PHE A 80 -8.87 16.06 0.04
C PHE A 80 -9.05 17.03 1.22
N GLU A 81 -9.76 18.13 1.01
CA GLU A 81 -9.96 19.15 2.05
C GLU A 81 -10.69 18.60 3.29
N LEU A 82 -11.71 17.78 3.06
CA LEU A 82 -12.50 17.19 4.16
C LEU A 82 -11.73 16.08 4.90
N ILE A 83 -10.91 15.29 4.23
CA ILE A 83 -10.03 14.33 4.88
C ILE A 83 -9.02 15.08 5.75
N MET A 84 -8.43 16.17 5.28
CA MET A 84 -7.49 16.98 6.06
C MET A 84 -8.17 17.71 7.23
N ARG A 85 -9.43 18.13 7.09
CA ARG A 85 -10.24 18.63 8.20
C ARG A 85 -10.36 17.61 9.35
N ASP A 86 -10.56 16.34 9.00
CA ASP A 86 -10.79 15.25 9.97
C ASP A 86 -9.52 14.46 10.28
N ALA A 87 -8.33 14.96 9.89
CA ALA A 87 -7.07 14.21 9.88
C ALA A 87 -6.71 13.61 11.25
N GLU A 88 -6.85 14.37 12.33
CA GLU A 88 -6.50 13.88 13.67
C GLU A 88 -7.41 12.76 14.15
N ARG A 89 -8.71 12.83 13.85
CA ARG A 89 -9.66 11.76 14.15
C ARG A 89 -9.35 10.48 13.39
N LEU A 90 -9.07 10.61 12.09
CA LEU A 90 -8.69 9.48 11.23
C LEU A 90 -7.35 8.87 11.66
N ALA A 91 -6.35 9.68 11.99
CA ALA A 91 -5.06 9.20 12.48
C ALA A 91 -5.19 8.36 13.75
N LYS A 92 -5.98 8.83 14.73
CA LYS A 92 -6.24 8.07 15.96
C LYS A 92 -6.96 6.75 15.67
N LEU A 93 -7.91 6.75 14.72
CA LEU A 93 -8.62 5.54 14.32
C LEU A 93 -7.68 4.52 13.67
N ILE A 94 -6.79 4.97 12.79
CA ILE A 94 -5.74 4.13 12.19
C ILE A 94 -4.86 3.51 13.29
N THR A 95 -4.39 4.32 14.25
CA THR A 95 -3.57 3.80 15.36
C THR A 95 -4.30 2.72 16.16
N ILE A 96 -5.61 2.90 16.42
CA ILE A 96 -6.40 1.94 17.19
C ILE A 96 -6.56 0.59 16.47
N GLU A 97 -6.87 0.61 15.15
CA GLU A 97 -7.13 -0.64 14.44
C GLU A 97 -5.88 -1.31 13.84
N ASN A 98 -4.80 -0.54 13.58
CA ASN A 98 -3.57 -1.06 12.98
C ASN A 98 -2.42 -1.22 14.00
N GLY A 99 -2.39 -0.40 15.05
CA GLY A 99 -1.34 -0.44 16.06
C GLY A 99 -0.19 0.55 15.86
N LYS A 100 0.02 1.10 14.66
CA LYS A 100 1.14 2.01 14.38
C LYS A 100 1.15 3.25 15.28
N ALA A 101 2.30 3.85 15.47
CA ALA A 101 2.45 5.09 16.21
C ALA A 101 1.61 6.22 15.60
N LEU A 102 1.06 7.10 16.44
CA LEU A 102 0.19 8.20 16.00
C LEU A 102 0.90 9.14 15.01
N SER A 103 2.22 9.31 15.12
CA SER A 103 3.03 10.05 14.16
C SER A 103 2.97 9.44 12.75
N ASP A 104 3.07 8.11 12.65
CA ASP A 104 2.95 7.39 11.38
C ASP A 104 1.53 7.47 10.81
N SER A 105 0.51 7.37 11.69
CA SER A 105 -0.89 7.51 11.28
C SER A 105 -1.22 8.91 10.76
N ARG A 106 -0.69 9.96 11.36
CA ARG A 106 -0.82 11.34 10.85
C ARG A 106 -0.17 11.49 9.46
N GLY A 107 1.02 10.92 9.29
CA GLY A 107 1.70 10.86 8.00
C GLY A 107 0.89 10.08 6.96
N GLU A 108 0.27 8.98 7.35
CA GLU A 108 -0.59 8.20 6.46
C GLU A 108 -1.82 8.96 6.01
N VAL A 109 -2.53 9.65 6.91
CA VAL A 109 -3.73 10.43 6.54
C VAL A 109 -3.38 11.54 5.55
N ALA A 110 -2.29 12.26 5.78
CA ALA A 110 -1.81 13.29 4.85
C ALA A 110 -1.49 12.67 3.48
N TYR A 111 -0.76 11.55 3.45
CA TYR A 111 -0.44 10.83 2.23
C TYR A 111 -1.69 10.29 1.53
N ALA A 112 -2.66 9.77 2.26
CA ALA A 112 -3.94 9.29 1.73
C ALA A 112 -4.76 10.41 1.09
N ALA A 113 -4.80 11.58 1.71
CA ALA A 113 -5.52 12.74 1.20
C ALA A 113 -4.89 13.26 -0.10
N GLU A 114 -3.55 13.27 -0.20
CA GLU A 114 -2.83 13.73 -1.38
C GLU A 114 -3.19 12.98 -2.66
N PHE A 115 -3.58 11.71 -2.62
CA PHE A 115 -4.06 11.00 -3.80
C PHE A 115 -5.34 11.63 -4.37
N PHE A 116 -6.25 12.11 -3.53
CA PHE A 116 -7.43 12.83 -4.02
C PHE A 116 -7.06 14.18 -4.64
N ARG A 117 -6.10 14.91 -4.05
CA ARG A 117 -5.61 16.17 -4.61
C ARG A 117 -4.91 15.95 -5.96
N TRP A 118 -3.98 15.00 -6.03
CA TRP A 118 -3.27 14.67 -7.25
C TRP A 118 -4.22 14.25 -8.37
N PHE A 119 -5.14 13.33 -8.09
CA PHE A 119 -6.07 12.84 -9.10
C PHE A 119 -7.20 13.83 -9.43
N ALA A 120 -7.47 14.83 -8.60
CA ALA A 120 -8.28 15.98 -9.00
C ALA A 120 -7.63 16.78 -10.14
N GLU A 121 -6.30 16.91 -10.09
CA GLU A 121 -5.54 17.56 -11.16
C GLU A 121 -5.41 16.67 -12.40
N GLU A 122 -5.20 15.37 -12.22
CA GLU A 122 -5.11 14.41 -13.33
C GLU A 122 -6.47 14.16 -14.03
N ALA A 123 -7.58 14.28 -13.34
CA ALA A 123 -8.91 14.10 -13.96
C ALA A 123 -9.15 14.98 -15.19
N VAL A 124 -8.56 16.16 -15.23
CA VAL A 124 -8.67 17.12 -16.35
C VAL A 124 -7.53 17.00 -17.35
N ARG A 125 -6.54 16.13 -17.11
CA ARG A 125 -5.40 15.86 -18.01
C ARG A 125 -5.56 14.57 -18.81
N ASN A 126 -6.73 13.95 -18.80
CA ASN A 126 -7.07 12.82 -19.66
C ASN A 126 -7.21 13.29 -21.11
N ILE A 127 -6.07 13.43 -21.79
CA ILE A 127 -5.96 14.02 -23.13
C ILE A 127 -5.90 12.90 -24.17
N GLY A 128 -6.76 12.98 -25.20
CA GLY A 128 -6.69 12.12 -26.37
C GLY A 128 -5.68 12.59 -27.40
N GLN A 129 -5.60 11.87 -28.53
CA GLN A 129 -4.72 12.20 -29.66
C GLN A 129 -5.54 12.43 -30.92
N ASN A 130 -5.06 13.32 -31.77
CA ASN A 130 -5.56 13.55 -33.12
C ASN A 130 -4.39 13.62 -34.09
N SER A 131 -4.40 12.73 -35.08
CA SER A 131 -3.33 12.63 -36.10
C SER A 131 -3.88 12.13 -37.44
N VAL A 132 -3.01 12.07 -38.45
CA VAL A 132 -3.32 11.56 -39.80
C VAL A 132 -2.65 10.20 -39.96
N ALA A 133 -3.38 9.21 -40.45
CA ALA A 133 -2.84 7.88 -40.76
C ALA A 133 -1.82 7.97 -41.91
N PRO A 134 -0.57 7.49 -41.70
CA PRO A 134 0.51 7.70 -42.65
C PRO A 134 0.24 7.10 -44.05
N ALA A 135 -0.47 5.98 -44.15
CA ALA A 135 -0.71 5.28 -45.38
C ALA A 135 -2.02 5.67 -46.06
N SER A 136 -3.12 5.86 -45.29
CA SER A 136 -4.45 6.07 -45.86
C SER A 136 -4.87 7.53 -45.92
N GLY A 137 -4.21 8.43 -45.16
CA GLY A 137 -4.64 9.81 -45.02
C GLY A 137 -5.87 10.02 -44.13
N ALA A 138 -6.48 8.95 -43.59
CA ALA A 138 -7.61 9.03 -42.69
C ALA A 138 -7.23 9.75 -41.39
N ARG A 139 -8.19 10.43 -40.74
CA ARG A 139 -7.99 11.00 -39.40
C ARG A 139 -8.05 9.90 -38.34
N MET A 140 -7.11 9.95 -37.42
CA MET A 140 -7.04 9.07 -36.27
C MET A 140 -7.38 9.90 -35.03
N LEU A 141 -8.51 9.59 -34.37
CA LEU A 141 -8.87 10.14 -33.09
C LEU A 141 -8.70 9.05 -32.03
N VAL A 142 -7.95 9.33 -30.98
CA VAL A 142 -7.78 8.42 -29.84
C VAL A 142 -8.42 9.04 -28.61
N HIS A 143 -9.32 8.30 -28.00
CA HIS A 143 -10.02 8.71 -26.77
C HIS A 143 -9.68 7.74 -25.64
N HIS A 144 -9.62 8.26 -24.42
CA HIS A 144 -9.55 7.48 -23.20
C HIS A 144 -10.90 7.54 -22.47
N LYS A 145 -11.52 6.38 -22.26
CA LYS A 145 -12.83 6.23 -21.60
C LYS A 145 -12.69 5.51 -20.27
N PRO A 146 -13.61 5.73 -19.29
CA PRO A 146 -13.67 4.90 -18.09
C PRO A 146 -13.76 3.42 -18.45
N ALA A 147 -12.94 2.58 -17.83
CA ALA A 147 -12.97 1.13 -18.07
C ALA A 147 -14.30 0.50 -17.63
N GLY A 148 -14.91 0.99 -16.54
CA GLY A 148 -16.19 0.48 -16.03
C GLY A 148 -16.21 0.36 -14.52
N ILE A 149 -16.70 -0.78 -14.01
CA ILE A 149 -16.70 -1.08 -12.58
C ILE A 149 -15.31 -1.63 -12.19
N ALA A 150 -14.71 -1.03 -11.17
CA ALA A 150 -13.45 -1.49 -10.59
C ALA A 150 -13.67 -2.18 -9.23
N VAL A 151 -13.16 -3.39 -9.09
CA VAL A 151 -13.06 -4.09 -7.80
C VAL A 151 -11.71 -3.77 -7.19
N LEU A 152 -11.72 -3.17 -6.01
CA LEU A 152 -10.52 -2.79 -5.27
C LEU A 152 -10.38 -3.65 -4.02
N VAL A 153 -9.21 -4.24 -3.82
CA VAL A 153 -8.91 -5.07 -2.64
C VAL A 153 -7.65 -4.53 -1.97
N THR A 154 -7.77 -4.13 -0.70
CA THR A 154 -6.70 -3.43 0.00
C THR A 154 -6.21 -4.19 1.22
N PRO A 155 -4.91 -4.09 1.55
CA PRO A 155 -4.31 -4.66 2.75
C PRO A 155 -4.58 -3.80 3.98
N TRP A 156 -4.10 -4.28 5.12
CA TRP A 156 -4.29 -3.67 6.43
C TRP A 156 -3.23 -2.64 6.85
N ASN A 157 -2.08 -2.63 6.18
CA ASN A 157 -0.90 -1.90 6.69
C ASN A 157 -0.96 -0.36 6.55
N PHE A 158 -1.70 0.15 5.57
CA PHE A 158 -2.02 1.57 5.39
C PHE A 158 -3.49 1.71 5.01
N PRO A 159 -4.43 1.54 5.97
CA PRO A 159 -5.85 1.38 5.67
C PRO A 159 -6.49 2.56 4.95
N ALA A 160 -6.02 3.78 5.19
CA ALA A 160 -6.46 4.96 4.45
C ALA A 160 -5.78 5.06 3.08
N ALA A 161 -4.44 5.03 3.06
CA ALA A 161 -3.67 5.32 1.86
C ALA A 161 -3.82 4.25 0.77
N MET A 162 -3.88 2.95 1.13
CA MET A 162 -4.06 1.88 0.15
C MET A 162 -5.44 1.93 -0.53
N ALA A 163 -6.44 2.47 0.15
CA ALA A 163 -7.76 2.67 -0.44
C ALA A 163 -7.80 3.92 -1.33
N THR A 164 -7.34 5.08 -0.81
CA THR A 164 -7.44 6.35 -1.53
C THR A 164 -6.61 6.39 -2.81
N ARG A 165 -5.44 5.74 -2.83
CA ARG A 165 -4.58 5.63 -4.01
C ARG A 165 -5.18 4.81 -5.16
N LYS A 166 -6.22 4.00 -4.87
CA LYS A 166 -7.01 3.26 -5.86
C LYS A 166 -8.33 3.95 -6.18
N ILE A 167 -9.02 4.47 -5.16
CA ILE A 167 -10.29 5.20 -5.34
C ILE A 167 -10.07 6.50 -6.12
N GLY A 168 -9.02 7.26 -5.79
CA GLY A 168 -8.72 8.55 -6.44
C GLY A 168 -8.66 8.44 -7.96
N PRO A 169 -7.76 7.61 -8.54
CA PRO A 169 -7.67 7.46 -10.00
C PRO A 169 -8.91 6.81 -10.62
N ALA A 170 -9.55 5.84 -9.95
CA ALA A 170 -10.79 5.24 -10.45
C ALA A 170 -11.90 6.30 -10.63
N LEU A 171 -12.10 7.15 -9.62
CA LEU A 171 -13.07 8.23 -9.69
C LEU A 171 -12.67 9.31 -10.70
N ALA A 172 -11.39 9.68 -10.77
CA ALA A 172 -10.88 10.63 -11.76
C ALA A 172 -11.13 10.14 -13.19
N ALA A 173 -10.90 8.88 -13.47
CA ALA A 173 -11.18 8.23 -14.74
C ALA A 173 -12.68 8.21 -15.08
N GLY A 174 -13.57 8.20 -14.07
CA GLY A 174 -15.02 8.07 -14.22
C GLY A 174 -15.53 6.64 -13.99
N CYS A 175 -14.72 5.76 -13.39
CA CYS A 175 -15.13 4.43 -12.94
C CYS A 175 -15.95 4.49 -11.67
N THR A 176 -16.78 3.47 -11.43
CA THR A 176 -17.40 3.19 -10.14
C THR A 176 -16.66 2.07 -9.44
N VAL A 177 -16.78 1.99 -8.12
CA VAL A 177 -15.90 1.19 -7.28
C VAL A 177 -16.69 0.29 -6.32
N VAL A 178 -16.26 -0.97 -6.21
CA VAL A 178 -16.58 -1.83 -5.07
C VAL A 178 -15.27 -2.19 -4.37
N LEU A 179 -15.10 -1.70 -3.15
CA LEU A 179 -13.89 -1.89 -2.36
C LEU A 179 -14.11 -2.90 -1.24
N LYS A 180 -13.22 -3.88 -1.16
CA LYS A 180 -13.11 -4.83 -0.06
C LYS A 180 -11.85 -4.49 0.77
N PRO A 181 -11.98 -3.79 1.92
CA PRO A 181 -10.85 -3.52 2.81
C PRO A 181 -10.40 -4.79 3.56
N ALA A 182 -9.19 -4.77 4.11
CA ALA A 182 -8.74 -5.83 5.00
C ALA A 182 -9.66 -5.99 6.22
N SER A 183 -9.80 -7.22 6.71
CA SER A 183 -10.62 -7.50 7.90
C SER A 183 -9.98 -7.03 9.19
N ASP A 184 -8.66 -6.88 9.23
CA ASP A 184 -7.96 -6.36 10.41
C ASP A 184 -8.19 -4.85 10.60
N THR A 185 -8.33 -4.08 9.51
CA THR A 185 -8.42 -2.61 9.54
C THR A 185 -9.55 -2.04 8.66
N PRO A 186 -10.82 -2.38 8.89
CA PRO A 186 -11.92 -1.91 8.06
C PRO A 186 -12.48 -0.55 8.49
N LEU A 187 -12.24 -0.12 9.75
CA LEU A 187 -12.90 1.03 10.35
C LEU A 187 -12.52 2.35 9.68
N THR A 188 -11.25 2.53 9.36
CA THR A 188 -10.76 3.74 8.66
C THR A 188 -11.46 3.91 7.32
N MET A 189 -11.62 2.83 6.55
CA MET A 189 -12.28 2.92 5.24
C MET A 189 -13.77 3.23 5.40
N LEU A 190 -14.44 2.64 6.38
CA LEU A 190 -15.84 2.95 6.68
C LEU A 190 -16.00 4.40 7.15
N ALA A 191 -15.07 4.92 7.96
CA ALA A 191 -15.07 6.31 8.42
C ALA A 191 -14.83 7.34 7.31
N LEU A 192 -14.24 6.94 6.17
CA LEU A 192 -14.06 7.80 5.01
C LEU A 192 -15.37 7.96 4.18
N MET A 193 -16.33 7.06 4.30
CA MET A 193 -17.56 7.11 3.48
C MET A 193 -18.40 8.37 3.71
N PRO A 194 -18.70 8.80 4.94
CA PRO A 194 -19.42 10.07 5.17
C PRO A 194 -18.66 11.28 4.62
N ILE A 195 -17.32 11.24 4.65
CA ILE A 195 -16.48 12.32 4.12
C ILE A 195 -16.61 12.41 2.59
N LEU A 196 -16.57 11.27 1.89
CA LEU A 196 -16.75 11.24 0.44
C LEU A 196 -18.19 11.65 0.04
N GLU A 197 -19.20 11.24 0.80
CA GLU A 197 -20.58 11.67 0.61
C GLU A 197 -20.71 13.21 0.77
N GLU A 198 -20.15 13.80 1.84
CA GLU A 198 -20.10 15.24 2.08
C GLU A 198 -19.35 15.98 0.96
N ALA A 199 -18.32 15.37 0.38
CA ALA A 199 -17.59 15.90 -0.76
C ALA A 199 -18.43 15.94 -2.05
N GLY A 200 -19.51 15.16 -2.10
CA GLY A 200 -20.41 15.10 -3.25
C GLY A 200 -20.22 13.87 -4.15
N VAL A 201 -19.56 12.81 -3.66
CA VAL A 201 -19.52 11.52 -4.35
C VAL A 201 -20.94 10.94 -4.36
N PRO A 202 -21.55 10.69 -5.54
CA PRO A 202 -22.93 10.21 -5.62
C PRO A 202 -23.09 8.80 -5.04
N ALA A 203 -24.31 8.50 -4.57
CA ALA A 203 -24.69 7.18 -4.10
C ALA A 203 -24.38 6.09 -5.14
N GLY A 204 -23.76 4.99 -4.70
CA GLY A 204 -23.38 3.87 -5.55
C GLY A 204 -22.06 4.02 -6.31
N VAL A 205 -21.47 5.21 -6.39
CA VAL A 205 -20.16 5.43 -7.06
C VAL A 205 -19.04 4.73 -6.29
N VAL A 206 -19.07 4.75 -4.96
CA VAL A 206 -18.17 4.00 -4.08
C VAL A 206 -19.01 3.12 -3.16
N ASN A 207 -18.69 1.83 -3.13
CA ASN A 207 -19.30 0.83 -2.25
C ASN A 207 -18.22 0.13 -1.46
N VAL A 208 -18.44 -0.17 -0.18
CA VAL A 208 -17.46 -0.79 0.71
C VAL A 208 -18.06 -2.00 1.40
N VAL A 209 -17.43 -3.16 1.18
CA VAL A 209 -17.91 -4.47 1.61
C VAL A 209 -16.84 -5.23 2.41
N PRO A 210 -16.56 -4.85 3.68
CA PRO A 210 -15.68 -5.63 4.53
C PRO A 210 -16.22 -7.04 4.70
N SER A 211 -15.34 -8.05 4.72
CA SER A 211 -15.76 -9.44 4.85
C SER A 211 -14.67 -10.29 5.50
N ARG A 212 -15.08 -11.18 6.38
CA ARG A 212 -14.22 -12.25 6.91
C ARG A 212 -13.98 -13.36 5.87
N PHE A 213 -14.88 -13.51 4.91
CA PHE A 213 -14.81 -14.51 3.84
C PHE A 213 -14.28 -13.90 2.53
N SER A 214 -13.16 -13.18 2.64
CA SER A 214 -12.55 -12.35 1.57
C SER A 214 -12.47 -13.08 0.22
N GLY A 215 -11.96 -14.32 0.19
CA GLY A 215 -11.80 -15.09 -1.04
C GLY A 215 -13.13 -15.32 -1.77
N LYS A 216 -14.18 -15.75 -1.05
CA LYS A 216 -15.51 -16.02 -1.67
C LYS A 216 -16.15 -14.74 -2.22
N VAL A 217 -16.08 -13.65 -1.45
CA VAL A 217 -16.67 -12.36 -1.82
C VAL A 217 -15.95 -11.75 -3.02
N VAL A 218 -14.62 -11.76 -3.02
CA VAL A 218 -13.82 -11.22 -4.12
C VAL A 218 -13.98 -12.07 -5.38
N SER A 219 -13.90 -13.39 -5.26
CA SER A 219 -14.13 -14.31 -6.38
C SER A 219 -15.49 -14.08 -7.05
N ALA A 220 -16.57 -13.94 -6.26
CA ALA A 220 -17.89 -13.65 -6.82
C ALA A 220 -17.95 -12.30 -7.55
N MET A 221 -17.17 -11.29 -7.11
CA MET A 221 -17.08 -10.01 -7.82
C MET A 221 -16.31 -10.12 -9.13
N LEU A 222 -15.18 -10.85 -9.15
CA LEU A 222 -14.34 -10.97 -10.35
C LEU A 222 -15.01 -11.77 -11.47
N HIS A 223 -15.90 -12.70 -11.11
CA HIS A 223 -16.68 -13.48 -12.09
C HIS A 223 -17.97 -12.77 -12.57
N ASP A 224 -18.29 -11.58 -12.05
CA ASP A 224 -19.41 -10.78 -12.58
C ASP A 224 -18.99 -10.10 -13.89
N PRO A 225 -19.72 -10.30 -15.01
CA PRO A 225 -19.33 -9.80 -16.33
C PRO A 225 -19.33 -8.25 -16.43
N ARG A 226 -19.89 -7.55 -15.47
CA ARG A 226 -19.89 -6.06 -15.42
C ARG A 226 -18.58 -5.48 -14.90
N VAL A 227 -17.78 -6.28 -14.17
CA VAL A 227 -16.47 -5.85 -13.67
C VAL A 227 -15.47 -5.79 -14.81
N ARG A 228 -14.64 -4.76 -14.83
CA ARG A 228 -13.65 -4.52 -15.89
C ARG A 228 -12.22 -4.41 -15.36
N VAL A 229 -12.05 -3.98 -14.12
CA VAL A 229 -10.75 -3.74 -13.50
C VAL A 229 -10.71 -4.45 -12.14
N VAL A 230 -9.60 -5.10 -11.83
CA VAL A 230 -9.24 -5.52 -10.49
C VAL A 230 -7.95 -4.82 -10.07
N SER A 231 -8.00 -4.05 -8.97
CA SER A 231 -6.80 -3.49 -8.37
C SER A 231 -6.61 -4.09 -6.98
N PHE A 232 -5.49 -4.76 -6.78
CA PHE A 232 -5.14 -5.49 -5.57
C PHE A 232 -3.80 -5.02 -5.01
N THR A 233 -3.73 -4.86 -3.69
CA THR A 233 -2.47 -4.76 -2.96
C THR A 233 -2.47 -5.80 -1.85
N GLY A 234 -1.40 -6.59 -1.77
CA GLY A 234 -1.25 -7.64 -0.77
C GLY A 234 -0.11 -8.60 -1.07
N SER A 235 -0.17 -9.83 -0.52
CA SER A 235 0.87 -10.83 -0.76
C SER A 235 0.90 -11.31 -2.21
N THR A 236 2.10 -11.64 -2.69
CA THR A 236 2.31 -12.20 -4.04
C THR A 236 1.50 -13.47 -4.28
N GLU A 237 1.38 -14.33 -3.27
CA GLU A 237 0.58 -15.57 -3.36
C GLU A 237 -0.90 -15.28 -3.65
N VAL A 238 -1.50 -14.34 -2.92
CA VAL A 238 -2.91 -13.95 -3.14
C VAL A 238 -3.06 -13.25 -4.48
N GLY A 239 -2.11 -12.38 -4.86
CA GLY A 239 -2.13 -11.70 -6.16
C GLY A 239 -2.14 -12.67 -7.33
N LYS A 240 -1.32 -13.72 -7.29
CA LYS A 240 -1.33 -14.80 -8.30
C LYS A 240 -2.70 -15.49 -8.40
N LYS A 241 -3.36 -15.79 -7.27
CA LYS A 241 -4.71 -16.37 -7.26
C LYS A 241 -5.73 -15.45 -7.93
N LEU A 242 -5.68 -14.15 -7.61
CA LEU A 242 -6.59 -13.18 -8.23
C LEU A 242 -6.31 -12.97 -9.73
N LEU A 243 -5.07 -13.06 -10.17
CA LEU A 243 -4.72 -13.03 -11.60
C LEU A 243 -5.31 -14.24 -12.35
N HIS A 244 -5.28 -15.43 -11.74
CA HIS A 244 -5.94 -16.60 -12.32
C HIS A 244 -7.46 -16.39 -12.48
N GLU A 245 -8.14 -15.86 -11.45
CA GLU A 245 -9.58 -15.58 -11.53
C GLU A 245 -9.89 -14.42 -12.50
N ALA A 246 -9.04 -13.40 -12.57
CA ALA A 246 -9.20 -12.28 -13.49
C ALA A 246 -9.12 -12.70 -14.97
N ALA A 247 -8.39 -13.77 -15.27
CA ALA A 247 -8.24 -14.31 -16.62
C ALA A 247 -9.57 -14.80 -17.21
N ASP A 248 -10.50 -15.30 -16.38
CA ASP A 248 -11.79 -15.86 -16.84
C ASP A 248 -12.65 -14.81 -17.56
N ASN A 249 -12.59 -13.56 -17.13
CA ASN A 249 -13.31 -12.43 -17.72
C ASN A 249 -12.38 -11.42 -18.44
N VAL A 250 -11.09 -11.76 -18.59
CA VAL A 250 -10.07 -10.88 -19.20
C VAL A 250 -10.07 -9.49 -18.52
N LEU A 251 -10.12 -9.47 -17.18
CA LEU A 251 -10.12 -8.23 -16.42
C LEU A 251 -8.75 -7.54 -16.56
N ARG A 252 -8.74 -6.22 -16.57
CA ARG A 252 -7.51 -5.43 -16.45
C ARG A 252 -6.99 -5.53 -15.01
N PRO A 253 -5.79 -6.12 -14.76
CA PRO A 253 -5.23 -6.21 -13.43
C PRO A 253 -4.27 -5.06 -13.16
N ALA A 254 -4.38 -4.40 -11.99
CA ALA A 254 -3.37 -3.55 -11.40
C ALA A 254 -2.97 -4.17 -10.06
N MET A 255 -1.75 -4.72 -9.98
CA MET A 255 -1.30 -5.56 -8.88
C MET A 255 -0.09 -4.94 -8.20
N GLU A 256 -0.23 -4.64 -6.90
CA GLU A 256 0.86 -4.22 -6.02
C GLU A 256 1.11 -5.34 -5.00
N LEU A 257 2.24 -6.02 -5.11
CA LEU A 257 2.52 -7.25 -4.39
C LEU A 257 3.71 -7.10 -3.44
N GLY A 258 4.23 -8.22 -2.94
CA GLY A 258 5.30 -8.23 -1.96
C GLY A 258 6.61 -7.60 -2.45
N GLY A 259 7.45 -7.25 -1.50
CA GLY A 259 8.79 -6.71 -1.75
C GLY A 259 9.81 -7.22 -0.73
N ASN A 260 11.07 -7.20 -1.13
CA ASN A 260 12.20 -7.52 -0.23
C ASN A 260 13.39 -6.60 -0.53
N ALA A 261 13.18 -5.31 -0.25
CA ALA A 261 14.03 -4.23 -0.70
C ALA A 261 15.48 -4.34 -0.20
N PRO A 262 16.48 -4.23 -1.09
CA PRO A 262 17.86 -4.00 -0.70
C PRO A 262 18.07 -2.54 -0.28
N PHE A 263 18.90 -2.34 0.74
CA PHE A 263 19.41 -1.04 1.17
C PHE A 263 20.94 -1.08 1.08
N ILE A 264 21.50 -0.40 0.08
CA ILE A 264 22.90 -0.49 -0.28
C ILE A 264 23.64 0.75 0.21
N VAL A 265 24.74 0.58 0.98
CA VAL A 265 25.57 1.67 1.47
C VAL A 265 27.01 1.47 0.97
N PHE A 266 27.45 2.35 0.07
CA PHE A 266 28.81 2.33 -0.47
C PHE A 266 29.81 2.96 0.49
N ASP A 267 31.12 2.73 0.25
CA ASP A 267 32.21 3.17 1.10
C ASP A 267 32.41 4.70 1.15
N ASP A 268 31.90 5.42 0.16
CA ASP A 268 31.91 6.87 0.06
C ASP A 268 30.63 7.55 0.56
N ALA A 269 29.64 6.77 1.01
CA ALA A 269 28.34 7.30 1.44
C ALA A 269 28.48 8.25 2.65
N ASP A 270 27.54 9.19 2.74
CA ASP A 270 27.32 9.90 3.99
C ASP A 270 26.58 8.97 4.96
N ILE A 271 27.32 8.47 5.96
CA ILE A 271 26.78 7.45 6.86
C ILE A 271 25.63 8.00 7.70
N ASP A 272 25.70 9.26 8.16
CA ASP A 272 24.61 9.82 8.97
C ASP A 272 23.33 9.99 8.13
N ALA A 273 23.44 10.48 6.90
CA ALA A 273 22.30 10.52 5.97
C ALA A 273 21.78 9.12 5.62
N ALA A 274 22.67 8.13 5.47
CA ALA A 274 22.27 6.74 5.23
C ALA A 274 21.52 6.13 6.43
N ILE A 275 21.93 6.45 7.66
CA ILE A 275 21.22 6.04 8.88
C ILE A 275 19.83 6.66 8.96
N ASP A 276 19.70 7.95 8.73
CA ASP A 276 18.39 8.63 8.73
C ASP A 276 17.48 8.05 7.65
N GLY A 277 18.02 7.78 6.45
CA GLY A 277 17.30 7.09 5.40
C GLY A 277 16.93 5.65 5.74
N ALA A 278 17.80 4.90 6.39
CA ALA A 278 17.53 3.55 6.87
C ALA A 278 16.39 3.51 7.89
N MET A 279 16.37 4.46 8.82
CA MET A 279 15.27 4.59 9.78
C MET A 279 13.93 4.83 9.09
N ILE A 280 13.87 5.70 8.08
CA ILE A 280 12.67 5.94 7.29
C ILE A 280 12.29 4.68 6.48
N ALA A 281 13.24 4.11 5.74
CA ALA A 281 12.99 2.96 4.88
C ALA A 281 12.62 1.69 5.65
N LYS A 282 13.07 1.54 6.92
CA LYS A 282 12.81 0.35 7.72
C LYS A 282 11.74 0.53 8.77
N MET A 283 11.76 1.67 9.49
CA MET A 283 10.95 1.79 10.71
C MET A 283 9.59 2.44 10.50
N ARG A 284 9.35 3.09 9.34
CA ARG A 284 8.01 3.57 9.00
C ARG A 284 7.00 2.44 9.08
N ASN A 285 5.92 2.66 9.84
CA ASN A 285 4.92 1.63 10.13
C ASN A 285 5.54 0.33 10.69
N MET A 286 6.50 0.44 11.58
CA MET A 286 7.16 -0.72 12.24
C MET A 286 7.76 -1.73 11.24
N GLY A 287 8.07 -1.31 10.02
CA GLY A 287 8.52 -2.18 8.94
C GLY A 287 7.42 -2.99 8.25
N GLU A 288 6.17 -2.77 8.59
CA GLU A 288 5.00 -3.35 7.94
C GLU A 288 4.63 -2.55 6.68
N ALA A 289 5.57 -2.47 5.75
CA ALA A 289 5.43 -1.78 4.48
C ALA A 289 6.09 -2.58 3.35
N CYS A 290 5.43 -2.67 2.20
CA CYS A 290 5.97 -3.37 1.02
C CYS A 290 7.27 -2.73 0.51
N THR A 291 7.51 -1.46 0.85
CA THR A 291 8.76 -0.73 0.54
C THR A 291 9.78 -0.79 1.67
N ALA A 292 9.54 -1.55 2.75
CA ALA A 292 10.48 -1.63 3.85
C ALA A 292 11.82 -2.25 3.39
N ALA A 293 12.92 -1.59 3.77
CA ALA A 293 14.26 -2.15 3.57
C ALA A 293 14.41 -3.40 4.44
N ASN A 294 14.77 -4.52 3.83
CA ASN A 294 14.93 -5.81 4.51
C ASN A 294 16.35 -6.32 4.44
N ARG A 295 17.02 -6.19 3.28
CA ARG A 295 18.35 -6.70 3.01
C ARG A 295 19.34 -5.52 2.99
N PHE A 296 20.03 -5.29 4.11
CA PHE A 296 21.01 -4.20 4.22
C PHE A 296 22.38 -4.67 3.77
N TYR A 297 22.83 -4.21 2.61
CA TYR A 297 24.17 -4.45 2.09
C TYR A 297 25.05 -3.22 2.37
N VAL A 298 26.03 -3.37 3.25
CA VAL A 298 26.91 -2.29 3.67
C VAL A 298 28.33 -2.63 3.25
N HIS A 299 29.01 -1.72 2.55
CA HIS A 299 30.40 -1.93 2.13
C HIS A 299 31.28 -2.21 3.35
N GLU A 300 32.18 -3.22 3.26
CA GLU A 300 32.95 -3.72 4.40
C GLU A 300 33.72 -2.63 5.16
N LYS A 301 34.19 -1.56 4.46
CA LYS A 301 34.95 -0.46 5.08
C LYS A 301 34.12 0.42 6.03
N VAL A 302 32.79 0.47 5.86
CA VAL A 302 31.90 1.33 6.64
C VAL A 302 30.86 0.55 7.43
N HIS A 303 30.86 -0.78 7.33
CA HIS A 303 29.91 -1.67 7.97
C HIS A 303 29.82 -1.48 9.49
N ASP A 304 30.94 -1.46 10.18
CA ASP A 304 30.94 -1.40 11.65
C ASP A 304 30.43 -0.07 12.17
N GLU A 305 30.76 1.04 11.49
CA GLU A 305 30.24 2.36 11.82
C GLU A 305 28.72 2.40 11.58
N PHE A 306 28.27 1.94 10.40
CA PHE A 306 26.86 1.87 10.08
C PHE A 306 26.07 1.01 11.06
N ALA A 307 26.55 -0.22 11.34
CA ALA A 307 25.91 -1.16 12.27
C ALA A 307 25.78 -0.56 13.68
N LYS A 308 26.84 0.08 14.17
CA LYS A 308 26.83 0.76 15.49
C LYS A 308 25.80 1.88 15.54
N LYS A 309 25.79 2.77 14.54
CA LYS A 309 24.86 3.91 14.50
C LYS A 309 23.41 3.48 14.33
N LEU A 310 23.13 2.54 13.43
CA LEU A 310 21.76 2.01 13.23
C LEU A 310 21.25 1.31 14.49
N THR A 311 22.09 0.48 15.14
CA THR A 311 21.74 -0.19 16.39
C THR A 311 21.37 0.82 17.48
N ALA A 312 22.14 1.89 17.64
CA ALA A 312 21.85 2.93 18.63
C ALA A 312 20.52 3.65 18.35
N LYS A 313 20.24 4.00 17.08
CA LYS A 313 18.98 4.65 16.68
C LYS A 313 17.77 3.71 16.91
N MET A 314 17.86 2.45 16.48
CA MET A 314 16.77 1.49 16.62
C MET A 314 16.51 1.10 18.08
N ALA A 315 17.56 0.91 18.88
CA ALA A 315 17.45 0.62 20.32
C ALA A 315 16.84 1.78 21.13
N GLY A 316 16.97 3.02 20.64
CA GLY A 316 16.41 4.22 21.27
C GLY A 316 14.91 4.45 21.01
N LEU A 317 14.26 3.63 20.18
CA LEU A 317 12.84 3.79 19.89
C LEU A 317 11.97 3.37 21.09
N LYS A 318 11.12 4.28 21.56
CA LYS A 318 10.14 3.96 22.61
C LYS A 318 9.04 3.09 22.02
N MET A 319 8.93 1.85 22.50
CA MET A 319 7.87 0.92 22.15
C MET A 319 6.70 1.03 23.12
N GLY A 320 5.45 0.95 22.62
CA GLY A 320 4.25 1.03 23.46
C GLY A 320 2.97 1.18 22.63
N ASN A 321 1.86 1.50 23.28
CA ASN A 321 0.62 1.83 22.59
C ASN A 321 0.82 3.07 21.71
N GLY A 322 0.48 2.97 20.43
CA GLY A 322 0.73 4.03 19.44
C GLY A 322 0.07 5.38 19.77
N LEU A 323 -0.94 5.41 20.64
CA LEU A 323 -1.58 6.65 21.12
C LEU A 323 -0.84 7.32 22.27
N ASP A 324 0.11 6.65 22.91
CA ASP A 324 0.86 7.22 24.03
C ASP A 324 1.93 8.19 23.56
N ASP A 325 2.18 9.23 24.35
CA ASP A 325 3.15 10.27 24.03
C ASP A 325 4.58 9.71 23.85
N GLY A 326 5.21 10.09 22.77
CA GLY A 326 6.59 9.76 22.44
C GLY A 326 6.80 8.31 22.00
N VAL A 327 5.75 7.50 21.85
CA VAL A 327 5.85 6.17 21.24
C VAL A 327 6.16 6.32 19.75
N ALA A 328 7.19 5.60 19.30
CA ALA A 328 7.63 5.55 17.91
C ALA A 328 7.56 4.13 17.30
N LEU A 329 7.33 3.12 18.15
CA LEU A 329 7.21 1.72 17.75
C LEU A 329 5.96 1.13 18.40
N GLY A 330 4.91 0.95 17.60
CA GLY A 330 3.68 0.26 18.01
C GLY A 330 3.83 -1.27 17.97
N PRO A 331 2.74 -2.02 18.27
CA PRO A 331 2.67 -3.45 18.02
C PRO A 331 2.54 -3.76 16.54
N LEU A 332 2.87 -4.97 16.12
CA LEU A 332 2.48 -5.51 14.82
C LEU A 332 0.96 -5.72 14.77
N VAL A 333 0.38 -5.76 13.58
CA VAL A 333 -1.09 -5.75 13.42
C VAL A 333 -1.79 -6.93 14.07
N ASN A 334 -1.17 -8.11 14.08
CA ASN A 334 -1.77 -9.32 14.63
C ASN A 334 -0.71 -10.33 15.08
N LYS A 335 -1.19 -11.42 15.70
CA LYS A 335 -0.36 -12.51 16.21
C LYS A 335 0.44 -13.20 15.09
N ASP A 336 -0.18 -13.43 13.93
CA ASP A 336 0.45 -14.18 12.84
C ASP A 336 1.65 -13.40 12.26
N GLY A 337 1.51 -12.07 12.11
CA GLY A 337 2.60 -11.19 11.71
C GLY A 337 3.75 -11.21 12.71
N ARG A 338 3.46 -11.11 14.01
CA ARG A 338 4.48 -11.21 15.07
C ARG A 338 5.20 -12.56 15.06
N ASP A 339 4.45 -13.65 14.99
CA ASP A 339 5.01 -15.01 15.04
C ASP A 339 5.88 -15.29 13.80
N LYS A 340 5.51 -14.77 12.62
CA LYS A 340 6.38 -14.82 11.43
C LYS A 340 7.71 -14.09 11.64
N VAL A 341 7.68 -12.90 12.22
CA VAL A 341 8.92 -12.14 12.52
C VAL A 341 9.80 -12.91 13.49
N ILE A 342 9.23 -13.53 14.54
CA ILE A 342 9.95 -14.40 15.49
C ILE A 342 10.63 -15.54 14.72
N GLU A 343 9.88 -16.27 13.88
CA GLU A 343 10.40 -17.40 13.11
C GLU A 343 11.61 -16.99 12.24
N LEU A 344 11.50 -15.87 11.54
CA LEU A 344 12.56 -15.39 10.64
C LEU A 344 13.83 -14.98 11.41
N VAL A 345 13.67 -14.34 12.57
CA VAL A 345 14.82 -13.97 13.43
C VAL A 345 15.46 -15.21 14.04
N ASP A 346 14.66 -16.15 14.54
CA ASP A 346 15.16 -17.41 15.10
C ASP A 346 15.91 -18.25 14.06
N ASP A 347 15.42 -18.31 12.81
CA ASP A 347 16.11 -18.98 11.70
C ASP A 347 17.48 -18.35 11.45
N ALA A 348 17.54 -17.01 11.34
CA ALA A 348 18.79 -16.29 11.10
C ALA A 348 19.80 -16.51 12.25
N VAL A 349 19.34 -16.45 13.50
CA VAL A 349 20.20 -16.68 14.69
C VAL A 349 20.72 -18.12 14.72
N LYS A 350 19.89 -19.13 14.43
CA LYS A 350 20.31 -20.55 14.32
C LYS A 350 21.37 -20.74 13.24
N LYS A 351 21.36 -19.90 12.19
CA LYS A 351 22.34 -19.90 11.10
C LYS A 351 23.54 -18.99 11.34
N GLY A 352 23.72 -18.49 12.58
CA GLY A 352 24.92 -17.78 13.01
C GLY A 352 24.82 -16.25 12.99
N ALA A 353 23.67 -15.67 12.68
CA ALA A 353 23.47 -14.23 12.80
C ALA A 353 23.62 -13.78 14.26
N LYS A 354 24.22 -12.59 14.46
CA LYS A 354 24.38 -11.97 15.77
C LYS A 354 23.35 -10.87 15.97
N VAL A 355 22.63 -10.94 17.09
CA VAL A 355 21.68 -9.91 17.50
C VAL A 355 22.46 -8.76 18.15
N LEU A 356 22.37 -7.56 17.58
CA LEU A 356 22.97 -6.34 18.12
C LEU A 356 22.02 -5.62 19.07
N THR A 357 20.71 -5.67 18.80
CA THR A 357 19.63 -5.17 19.66
C THR A 357 18.33 -5.89 19.35
N GLY A 358 17.39 -5.92 20.29
CA GLY A 358 16.07 -6.53 20.12
C GLY A 358 16.11 -8.07 20.14
N GLY A 359 15.42 -8.69 19.19
CA GLY A 359 15.45 -10.14 18.95
C GLY A 359 14.56 -10.99 19.85
N LYS A 360 13.90 -10.42 20.86
CA LYS A 360 13.00 -11.16 21.77
C LYS A 360 11.75 -10.34 22.08
N THR A 361 10.60 -10.96 21.98
CA THR A 361 9.34 -10.35 22.37
C THR A 361 9.32 -9.97 23.85
N PRO A 362 8.75 -8.81 24.21
CA PRO A 362 8.41 -8.51 25.60
C PRO A 362 7.30 -9.46 26.07
N GLY A 363 7.18 -9.68 27.36
CA GLY A 363 6.01 -10.34 27.93
C GLY A 363 4.79 -9.40 27.98
N GLY A 364 3.60 -9.98 28.21
CA GLY A 364 2.35 -9.23 28.38
C GLY A 364 1.48 -9.19 27.12
N PRO A 365 0.35 -8.45 27.18
CA PRO A 365 -0.59 -8.33 26.07
C PRO A 365 -0.03 -7.46 24.94
N GLY A 366 -0.62 -7.61 23.75
CA GLY A 366 -0.25 -6.90 22.54
C GLY A 366 0.75 -7.66 21.68
N PHE A 367 0.71 -7.37 20.38
CA PHE A 367 1.56 -8.07 19.40
C PHE A 367 2.91 -7.38 19.22
N PHE A 368 3.52 -6.94 20.31
CA PHE A 368 4.77 -6.19 20.30
C PHE A 368 5.97 -7.04 19.87
N TYR A 369 6.83 -6.44 19.05
CA TYR A 369 8.14 -6.95 18.71
C TYR A 369 9.16 -5.79 18.67
N PRO A 370 10.30 -5.90 19.36
CA PRO A 370 11.24 -4.78 19.46
C PRO A 370 11.98 -4.53 18.15
N ALA A 371 12.40 -3.30 17.96
CA ALA A 371 13.31 -2.93 16.88
C ALA A 371 14.59 -3.79 17.00
N THR A 372 14.90 -4.54 15.95
CA THR A 372 15.91 -5.58 15.94
C THR A 372 16.93 -5.33 14.84
N VAL A 373 18.22 -5.43 15.19
CA VAL A 373 19.33 -5.35 14.24
C VAL A 373 20.13 -6.65 14.33
N LEU A 374 20.28 -7.31 13.19
CA LEU A 374 21.08 -8.51 13.02
C LEU A 374 22.30 -8.22 12.16
N THR A 375 23.46 -8.79 12.47
CA THR A 375 24.65 -8.78 11.62
C THR A 375 25.15 -10.18 11.36
N ASN A 376 26.01 -10.35 10.36
CA ASN A 376 26.50 -11.65 9.91
C ASN A 376 25.34 -12.60 9.53
N VAL A 377 24.30 -12.06 8.89
CA VAL A 377 23.18 -12.86 8.42
C VAL A 377 23.64 -13.74 7.26
N SER A 378 23.48 -15.04 7.40
CA SER A 378 23.88 -16.02 6.38
C SER A 378 23.00 -15.90 5.14
N GLU A 379 23.58 -16.15 3.95
CA GLU A 379 22.87 -16.05 2.67
C GLU A 379 21.71 -17.04 2.53
N ASP A 380 21.73 -18.15 3.27
CA ASP A 380 20.66 -19.13 3.33
C ASP A 380 19.57 -18.81 4.37
N ALA A 381 19.66 -17.66 5.09
CA ALA A 381 18.65 -17.25 6.04
C ALA A 381 17.32 -16.92 5.32
N LYS A 382 16.22 -17.46 5.84
CA LYS A 382 14.87 -17.27 5.25
C LYS A 382 14.53 -15.80 4.99
N MET A 383 14.90 -14.89 5.90
CA MET A 383 14.60 -13.47 5.82
C MET A 383 15.23 -12.74 4.63
N LEU A 384 16.21 -13.34 3.94
CA LEU A 384 16.78 -12.79 2.72
C LEU A 384 15.94 -13.11 1.48
N ASN A 385 15.10 -14.13 1.55
CA ASN A 385 14.24 -14.60 0.48
C ASN A 385 12.75 -14.29 0.74
N GLU A 386 12.36 -14.16 2.01
CA GLU A 386 10.98 -13.85 2.42
C GLU A 386 10.86 -12.42 2.92
N GLU A 387 9.75 -11.77 2.60
CA GLU A 387 9.41 -10.44 3.12
C GLU A 387 9.24 -10.49 4.65
N ILE A 388 10.03 -9.69 5.39
CA ILE A 388 10.01 -9.71 6.86
C ILE A 388 8.71 -9.13 7.42
N PHE A 389 8.28 -7.99 6.91
CA PHE A 389 7.09 -7.24 7.33
C PHE A 389 7.07 -6.97 8.84
N GLY A 390 8.18 -6.44 9.35
CA GLY A 390 8.39 -6.14 10.77
C GLY A 390 9.67 -5.35 11.03
N PRO A 391 9.94 -4.95 12.30
CA PRO A 391 10.98 -3.99 12.66
C PRO A 391 12.38 -4.63 12.76
N VAL A 392 12.80 -5.38 11.75
CA VAL A 392 14.08 -6.12 11.73
C VAL A 392 14.94 -5.67 10.57
N ALA A 393 16.16 -5.23 10.85
CA ALA A 393 17.20 -4.90 9.87
C ALA A 393 18.27 -6.01 9.85
N SER A 394 18.47 -6.65 8.68
CA SER A 394 19.47 -7.71 8.48
C SER A 394 20.67 -7.14 7.72
N LEU A 395 21.83 -7.06 8.39
CA LEU A 395 23.05 -6.46 7.84
C LEU A 395 24.01 -7.53 7.30
N GLN A 396 24.46 -7.29 6.07
CA GLN A 396 25.47 -8.07 5.37
C GLN A 396 26.54 -7.14 4.78
N THR A 397 27.76 -7.66 4.60
CA THR A 397 28.83 -6.91 3.94
C THR A 397 28.91 -7.21 2.45
N PHE A 398 29.48 -6.28 1.68
CA PHE A 398 29.90 -6.49 0.30
C PHE A 398 31.21 -5.75 0.03
N LYS A 399 31.93 -6.10 -1.08
CA LYS A 399 33.23 -5.57 -1.41
C LYS A 399 33.28 -4.81 -2.73
N SER A 400 32.43 -5.13 -3.68
CA SER A 400 32.42 -4.53 -5.00
C SER A 400 31.03 -4.17 -5.51
N GLU A 401 30.98 -3.25 -6.45
CA GLU A 401 29.76 -2.80 -7.12
C GLU A 401 29.03 -3.97 -7.82
N ASP A 402 29.78 -4.79 -8.57
CA ASP A 402 29.16 -5.91 -9.32
C ASP A 402 28.62 -7.00 -8.36
N GLU A 403 29.31 -7.27 -7.25
CA GLU A 403 28.82 -8.18 -6.20
C GLU A 403 27.47 -7.73 -5.64
N VAL A 404 27.38 -6.47 -5.21
CA VAL A 404 26.16 -5.98 -4.55
C VAL A 404 24.99 -5.88 -5.52
N ILE A 405 25.24 -5.52 -6.79
CA ILE A 405 24.20 -5.51 -7.84
C ILE A 405 23.67 -6.93 -8.06
N ALA A 406 24.56 -7.92 -8.20
CA ALA A 406 24.16 -9.30 -8.40
C ALA A 406 23.29 -9.81 -7.21
N ARG A 407 23.75 -9.61 -5.96
CA ARG A 407 23.01 -10.01 -4.75
C ARG A 407 21.69 -9.24 -4.58
N ALA A 408 21.67 -7.95 -4.91
CA ALA A 408 20.46 -7.14 -4.84
C ALA A 408 19.39 -7.67 -5.80
N ASN A 409 19.77 -8.06 -7.02
CA ASN A 409 18.86 -8.54 -8.06
C ASN A 409 18.46 -10.02 -7.89
N ASP A 410 19.18 -10.79 -7.07
CA ASP A 410 18.90 -12.20 -6.78
C ASP A 410 17.70 -12.35 -5.83
N THR A 411 16.53 -12.11 -6.37
CA THR A 411 15.24 -12.20 -5.67
C THR A 411 14.11 -12.26 -6.68
N GLU A 412 13.00 -12.88 -6.31
CA GLU A 412 11.77 -12.86 -7.10
C GLU A 412 11.06 -11.49 -7.09
N TYR A 413 11.42 -10.62 -6.14
CA TYR A 413 10.82 -9.30 -5.95
C TYR A 413 11.56 -8.22 -6.75
N GLY A 414 10.85 -7.13 -7.07
CA GLY A 414 11.39 -5.97 -7.79
C GLY A 414 10.62 -4.68 -7.50
N LEU A 415 10.18 -4.45 -6.23
CA LEU A 415 9.37 -3.26 -5.91
C LEU A 415 10.26 -2.01 -5.77
N VAL A 416 11.19 -2.01 -4.83
CA VAL A 416 12.05 -0.86 -4.54
C VAL A 416 13.45 -1.29 -4.13
N ALA A 417 14.45 -0.48 -4.48
CA ALA A 417 15.79 -0.55 -3.94
C ALA A 417 16.24 0.83 -3.45
N TYR A 418 17.09 0.83 -2.42
CA TYR A 418 17.70 2.05 -1.88
C TYR A 418 19.21 1.96 -2.01
N LEU A 419 19.87 3.08 -2.35
CA LEU A 419 21.31 3.14 -2.35
C LEU A 419 21.85 4.50 -1.92
N TYR A 420 23.01 4.47 -1.24
CA TYR A 420 23.70 5.63 -0.70
C TYR A 420 25.14 5.68 -1.18
N THR A 421 25.51 6.76 -1.86
CA THR A 421 26.86 7.09 -2.37
C THR A 421 26.97 8.59 -2.63
N LYS A 422 28.15 9.15 -2.47
CA LYS A 422 28.43 10.54 -2.87
C LYS A 422 28.80 10.68 -4.35
N ASP A 423 29.18 9.58 -5.00
CA ASP A 423 29.49 9.56 -6.43
C ASP A 423 28.19 9.44 -7.25
N LEU A 424 27.77 10.55 -7.87
CA LEU A 424 26.59 10.60 -8.71
C LEU A 424 26.68 9.63 -9.90
N SER A 425 27.85 9.48 -10.50
CA SER A 425 28.03 8.55 -11.64
C SER A 425 27.81 7.10 -11.22
N ARG A 426 28.33 6.71 -10.05
CA ARG A 426 28.05 5.42 -9.43
C ARG A 426 26.55 5.27 -9.15
N GLY A 427 25.96 6.28 -8.50
CA GLY A 427 24.56 6.28 -8.13
C GLY A 427 23.64 6.01 -9.32
N LEU A 428 23.83 6.70 -10.44
CA LEU A 428 23.03 6.51 -11.66
C LEU A 428 23.32 5.14 -12.32
N ARG A 429 24.60 4.79 -12.49
CA ARG A 429 24.99 3.52 -13.10
C ARG A 429 24.45 2.29 -12.36
N VAL A 430 24.51 2.33 -11.01
CA VAL A 430 23.95 1.24 -10.18
C VAL A 430 22.44 1.23 -10.26
N SER A 431 21.78 2.40 -10.20
CA SER A 431 20.32 2.50 -10.33
C SER A 431 19.80 1.87 -11.63
N GLU A 432 20.51 2.08 -12.76
CA GLU A 432 20.13 1.50 -14.07
C GLU A 432 20.28 -0.03 -14.13
N LYS A 433 21.19 -0.60 -13.31
CA LYS A 433 21.44 -2.04 -13.26
C LYS A 433 20.56 -2.79 -12.26
N LEU A 434 19.89 -2.06 -11.35
CA LEU A 434 18.99 -2.64 -10.37
C LEU A 434 17.61 -2.93 -10.99
N ASP A 435 17.16 -4.18 -10.92
CA ASP A 435 15.89 -4.64 -11.51
C ASP A 435 14.70 -4.40 -10.55
N TYR A 436 14.39 -3.12 -10.34
CA TYR A 436 13.33 -2.64 -9.45
C TYR A 436 12.51 -1.55 -10.12
N GLY A 437 11.22 -1.49 -9.78
CA GLY A 437 10.33 -0.45 -10.31
C GLY A 437 10.61 0.94 -9.74
N MET A 438 11.19 1.01 -8.54
CA MET A 438 11.51 2.28 -7.85
C MET A 438 12.90 2.25 -7.26
N ILE A 439 13.62 3.37 -7.35
CA ILE A 439 14.96 3.51 -6.77
C ILE A 439 15.03 4.75 -5.88
N GLY A 440 15.46 4.58 -4.63
CA GLY A 440 15.79 5.66 -3.70
C GLY A 440 17.30 5.94 -3.70
N LEU A 441 17.78 6.90 -4.48
CA LEU A 441 19.17 7.32 -4.49
C LEU A 441 19.38 8.42 -3.42
N ASN A 442 20.18 8.12 -2.39
CA ASN A 442 20.41 8.97 -1.23
C ASN A 442 19.11 9.41 -0.52
N ARG A 443 18.11 8.55 -0.55
CA ARG A 443 16.77 8.81 -0.01
C ARG A 443 16.14 7.52 0.51
N GLY A 444 15.57 7.56 1.73
CA GLY A 444 14.90 6.41 2.36
C GLY A 444 13.39 6.33 2.10
N LEU A 445 12.82 7.23 1.29
CA LEU A 445 11.40 7.25 0.96
C LEU A 445 11.22 7.48 -0.54
N VAL A 446 10.45 6.61 -1.20
CA VAL A 446 10.13 6.70 -2.63
C VAL A 446 8.63 6.95 -2.90
N SER A 447 7.79 6.76 -1.88
CA SER A 447 6.34 6.90 -2.03
C SER A 447 5.94 8.37 -2.15
N ASP A 448 5.39 8.74 -3.32
CA ASP A 448 4.87 10.08 -3.63
C ASP A 448 3.66 9.92 -4.55
N PRO A 449 2.52 10.60 -4.31
CA PRO A 449 1.35 10.52 -5.20
C PRO A 449 1.62 10.95 -6.64
N ALA A 450 2.59 11.85 -6.85
CA ALA A 450 3.00 12.35 -8.16
C ALA A 450 4.02 11.45 -8.89
N ALA A 451 4.49 10.38 -8.24
CA ALA A 451 5.45 9.44 -8.83
C ALA A 451 4.79 8.10 -9.14
N PRO A 452 5.21 7.40 -10.23
CA PRO A 452 4.68 6.08 -10.57
C PRO A 452 5.18 5.04 -9.56
N PHE A 453 4.29 4.58 -8.72
CA PHE A 453 4.57 3.55 -7.71
C PHE A 453 4.26 2.17 -8.27
N GLY A 454 5.18 1.24 -8.16
CA GLY A 454 4.98 -0.15 -8.57
C GLY A 454 6.28 -0.90 -8.81
N GLY A 455 6.15 -2.22 -8.92
CA GLY A 455 7.28 -3.13 -9.05
C GLY A 455 7.44 -3.75 -10.44
N THR A 456 8.52 -4.51 -10.56
CA THR A 456 8.80 -5.46 -11.63
C THR A 456 8.74 -6.89 -11.06
N LYS A 457 8.97 -7.89 -11.91
CA LYS A 457 8.98 -9.31 -11.52
C LYS A 457 7.71 -9.71 -10.75
N GLN A 458 7.85 -10.38 -9.60
CA GLN A 458 6.72 -10.83 -8.81
C GLN A 458 6.21 -9.78 -7.79
N SER A 459 6.71 -8.55 -7.87
CA SER A 459 6.19 -7.43 -7.07
C SER A 459 4.99 -6.73 -7.71
N GLY A 460 4.60 -7.07 -8.91
CA GLY A 460 3.32 -6.63 -9.44
C GLY A 460 3.28 -6.28 -10.92
N LEU A 461 2.13 -5.74 -11.32
CA LEU A 461 1.77 -5.32 -12.68
C LEU A 461 1.06 -3.97 -12.60
N GLY A 462 1.37 -3.06 -13.53
CA GLY A 462 0.82 -1.71 -13.54
C GLY A 462 1.55 -0.74 -12.61
N ARG A 463 1.00 0.45 -12.49
CA ARG A 463 1.52 1.50 -11.59
C ARG A 463 0.39 2.21 -10.88
N GLU A 464 0.65 2.67 -9.66
CA GLU A 464 -0.25 3.53 -8.89
C GLU A 464 0.39 4.93 -8.72
N GLY A 465 -0.44 5.97 -8.51
CA GLY A 465 0.04 7.35 -8.51
C GLY A 465 0.42 7.85 -9.91
N ALA A 466 0.95 9.08 -9.98
CA ALA A 466 1.29 9.77 -11.22
C ALA A 466 0.15 9.76 -12.26
N HIS A 467 0.47 10.00 -13.54
CA HIS A 467 -0.46 9.85 -14.66
C HIS A 467 -0.75 8.37 -14.95
N GLU A 468 0.24 7.52 -14.76
CA GLU A 468 0.18 6.07 -14.99
C GLU A 468 -0.96 5.44 -14.18
N GLY A 469 -1.14 5.84 -12.92
CA GLY A 469 -2.24 5.34 -12.08
C GLY A 469 -3.63 5.70 -12.61
N LEU A 470 -3.79 6.82 -13.30
CA LEU A 470 -5.04 7.16 -13.99
C LEU A 470 -5.29 6.21 -15.16
N MET A 471 -4.24 5.88 -15.92
CA MET A 471 -4.32 5.04 -17.12
C MET A 471 -4.77 3.60 -16.80
N GLU A 472 -4.53 3.09 -15.59
CA GLU A 472 -4.99 1.76 -15.16
C GLU A 472 -6.53 1.63 -15.16
N PHE A 473 -7.25 2.74 -15.05
CA PHE A 473 -8.72 2.79 -15.00
C PHE A 473 -9.34 3.31 -16.31
N LEU A 474 -8.55 3.44 -17.38
CA LEU A 474 -8.99 3.95 -18.67
C LEU A 474 -8.85 2.90 -19.79
N GLU A 475 -9.80 2.90 -20.71
CA GLU A 475 -9.73 2.16 -21.97
C GLU A 475 -9.45 3.09 -23.14
N THR A 476 -8.51 2.69 -23.97
CA THR A 476 -8.17 3.44 -25.20
C THR A 476 -9.10 3.03 -26.33
N GLN A 477 -9.78 4.00 -26.94
CA GLN A 477 -10.60 3.79 -28.15
C GLN A 477 -10.03 4.58 -29.32
N TYR A 478 -9.78 3.91 -30.42
CA TYR A 478 -9.41 4.51 -31.71
C TYR A 478 -10.63 4.65 -32.60
N ILE A 479 -10.78 5.83 -33.20
CA ILE A 479 -11.80 6.14 -34.23
C ILE A 479 -11.08 6.56 -35.50
N SER A 480 -11.33 5.85 -36.60
CA SER A 480 -10.86 6.21 -37.94
C SER A 480 -11.94 7.00 -38.66
N VAL A 481 -11.60 8.17 -39.15
CA VAL A 481 -12.56 9.10 -39.81
C VAL A 481 -12.04 9.52 -41.17
N ASN A 482 -12.89 9.40 -42.18
CA ASN A 482 -12.72 10.09 -43.46
C ASN A 482 -13.65 11.30 -43.52
N TRP A 483 -13.13 12.45 -43.93
CA TRP A 483 -13.91 13.64 -44.21
C TRP A 483 -13.40 14.35 -45.45
#